data_ee34c7f79b896f6ef8503e8ddca45721
#
_entry.id   ee34c7f79b896f6ef8503e8ddca45721
#
_cell.length_a   1.000
_cell.length_b   1.000
_cell.length_c   1.000
_cell.angle_alpha   90.00
_cell.angle_beta   90.00
_cell.angle_gamma   90.00
#
_symmetry.space_group_name_H-M   'P 1'
#
loop_
_entity.id
_entity.type
_entity.pdbx_description
1 polymer ?
#
loop_
_entity_poly.entity_id
_entity_poly.type
_entity_poly.pdbx_seq_one_letter_code
_entity_poly.pdbx_strand_id
1 'polypeptide(L)'
;MPRSKRDKEISLTKVKKKTRAVKESLIKEIRSSVDKYKHLFVFTIEDMRSTHFIQVRQRFKANSRFFFGKNNVMAIALGKDATSEYATGLHKVSQRLQGQCGLMFTLLTKAKVKSILKELSMADYARAGHIPRETITIPEGPLPQFAFSMEPQLRKLGLPTKLDKGSIVMYQEHDICKAGEPLTVEQAKILKLFDYKLAEFKLNIVSQWDKEDGYRNIEKEIEKEDV
;
A
#
# COMPACT_ATOMS: atom_id res chain seq x y z
N MET A 1 -38.40 25.98 -5.86
CA MET A 1 -38.71 25.03 -6.94
C MET A 1 -37.71 23.89 -6.87
N PRO A 2 -38.12 22.61 -6.98
CA PRO A 2 -37.17 21.49 -7.04
C PRO A 2 -36.35 21.59 -8.33
N ARG A 3 -35.01 21.48 -8.23
CA ARG A 3 -34.11 21.48 -9.39
C ARG A 3 -34.45 20.32 -10.33
N SER A 4 -34.52 20.61 -11.63
CA SER A 4 -34.74 19.61 -12.67
C SER A 4 -33.70 18.49 -12.58
N LYS A 5 -34.12 17.24 -12.86
CA LYS A 5 -33.18 16.10 -12.92
C LYS A 5 -32.10 16.29 -14.00
N ARG A 6 -32.31 17.19 -14.96
CA ARG A 6 -31.33 17.52 -16.03
C ARG A 6 -30.20 18.42 -15.56
N ASP A 7 -30.41 19.22 -14.48
CA ASP A 7 -29.39 20.15 -13.94
C ASP A 7 -28.56 19.53 -12.79
N LYS A 8 -28.53 18.20 -12.71
CA LYS A 8 -27.75 17.52 -11.69
C LYS A 8 -26.27 17.52 -12.08
N GLU A 9 -25.48 18.40 -11.45
CA GLU A 9 -24.03 18.34 -11.54
C GLU A 9 -23.53 16.98 -11.05
N ILE A 10 -22.95 16.21 -11.97
CA ILE A 10 -22.35 14.93 -11.66
C ILE A 10 -20.88 15.19 -11.31
N SER A 11 -20.52 15.09 -10.02
CA SER A 11 -19.13 15.15 -9.61
C SER A 11 -18.39 13.91 -10.13
N LEU A 12 -17.38 14.10 -10.99
CA LEU A 12 -16.56 13.03 -11.54
C LEU A 12 -15.65 12.37 -10.48
N THR A 13 -15.39 13.09 -9.38
CA THR A 13 -14.52 12.63 -8.28
C THR A 13 -15.29 12.02 -7.12
N LYS A 14 -16.61 12.19 -7.07
CA LYS A 14 -17.46 11.73 -5.95
C LYS A 14 -17.79 10.25 -6.10
N VAL A 15 -17.12 9.42 -5.32
CA VAL A 15 -17.40 7.97 -5.25
C VAL A 15 -18.78 7.73 -4.59
N LYS A 16 -19.63 6.94 -5.24
CA LYS A 16 -20.93 6.52 -4.66
C LYS A 16 -20.69 5.71 -3.39
N LYS A 17 -21.41 6.03 -2.31
CA LYS A 17 -21.37 5.25 -1.07
C LYS A 17 -21.77 3.81 -1.37
N LYS A 18 -20.97 2.84 -0.90
CA LYS A 18 -21.32 1.42 -1.00
C LYS A 18 -22.61 1.15 -0.23
N THR A 19 -23.59 0.57 -0.90
CA THR A 19 -24.90 0.24 -0.31
C THR A 19 -24.76 -0.88 0.74
N ARG A 20 -25.82 -1.09 1.54
CA ARG A 20 -25.89 -2.19 2.51
C ARG A 20 -25.74 -3.54 1.81
N ALA A 21 -26.39 -3.75 0.68
CA ALA A 21 -26.30 -4.97 -0.11
C ALA A 21 -24.85 -5.34 -0.51
N VAL A 22 -24.03 -4.35 -0.92
CA VAL A 22 -22.61 -4.59 -1.26
C VAL A 22 -21.80 -5.03 -0.04
N LYS A 23 -22.10 -4.52 1.15
CA LYS A 23 -21.43 -4.94 2.38
C LYS A 23 -21.84 -6.36 2.78
N GLU A 24 -23.12 -6.68 2.66
CA GLU A 24 -23.65 -8.02 2.93
C GLU A 24 -23.08 -9.07 1.95
N SER A 25 -22.93 -8.72 0.65
CA SER A 25 -22.27 -9.57 -0.33
C SER A 25 -20.80 -9.85 0.08
N LEU A 26 -20.06 -8.82 0.50
CA LEU A 26 -18.69 -8.99 0.97
C LEU A 26 -18.61 -9.94 2.19
N ILE A 27 -19.52 -9.81 3.15
CA ILE A 27 -19.59 -10.69 4.33
C ILE A 27 -19.84 -12.14 3.89
N LYS A 28 -20.79 -12.38 2.99
CA LYS A 28 -21.08 -13.72 2.45
C LYS A 28 -19.87 -14.32 1.72
N GLU A 29 -19.19 -13.51 0.90
CA GLU A 29 -18.00 -13.95 0.17
C GLU A 29 -16.83 -14.30 1.09
N ILE A 30 -16.60 -13.53 2.16
CA ILE A 30 -15.58 -13.81 3.16
C ILE A 30 -15.89 -15.14 3.87
N ARG A 31 -17.13 -15.35 4.34
CA ARG A 31 -17.56 -16.58 5.00
C ARG A 31 -17.42 -17.80 4.11
N SER A 32 -17.88 -17.71 2.86
CA SER A 32 -17.67 -18.76 1.86
C SER A 32 -16.19 -19.07 1.62
N SER A 33 -15.31 -18.06 1.73
CA SER A 33 -13.87 -18.25 1.60
C SER A 33 -13.26 -18.92 2.83
N VAL A 34 -13.75 -18.65 4.05
CA VAL A 34 -13.38 -19.39 5.26
C VAL A 34 -13.68 -20.89 5.10
N ASP A 35 -14.82 -21.24 4.50
CA ASP A 35 -15.19 -22.63 4.27
C ASP A 35 -14.33 -23.31 3.21
N LYS A 36 -13.95 -22.58 2.16
CA LYS A 36 -13.23 -23.11 0.99
C LYS A 36 -11.74 -23.26 1.19
N TYR A 37 -11.06 -22.29 1.86
CA TYR A 37 -9.61 -22.26 1.99
C TYR A 37 -9.15 -22.80 3.34
N LYS A 38 -7.91 -23.32 3.38
CA LYS A 38 -7.31 -23.86 4.61
C LYS A 38 -6.70 -22.78 5.51
N HIS A 39 -6.07 -21.78 4.88
CA HIS A 39 -5.29 -20.75 5.57
C HIS A 39 -5.88 -19.37 5.32
N LEU A 40 -5.90 -18.55 6.35
CA LEU A 40 -6.23 -17.13 6.30
C LEU A 40 -5.07 -16.32 6.88
N PHE A 41 -4.60 -15.34 6.11
CA PHE A 41 -3.60 -14.39 6.54
C PHE A 41 -4.19 -12.98 6.60
N VAL A 42 -3.85 -12.24 7.66
CA VAL A 42 -3.99 -10.79 7.70
C VAL A 42 -2.66 -10.21 7.26
N PHE A 43 -2.69 -9.32 6.29
CA PHE A 43 -1.52 -8.63 5.80
C PHE A 43 -1.72 -7.12 5.81
N THR A 44 -0.62 -6.40 6.01
CA THR A 44 -0.51 -4.95 5.83
C THR A 44 0.29 -4.66 4.56
N ILE A 45 0.10 -3.47 4.00
CA ILE A 45 0.82 -3.04 2.80
C ILE A 45 1.55 -1.75 3.10
N GLU A 46 2.85 -1.77 2.89
CA GLU A 46 3.68 -0.58 2.88
C GLU A 46 3.76 -0.02 1.46
N ASP A 47 3.76 1.29 1.34
CA ASP A 47 3.85 2.04 0.08
C ASP A 47 2.96 1.50 -1.05
N MET A 48 1.67 1.34 -0.78
CA MET A 48 0.68 0.73 -1.68
C MET A 48 0.69 1.35 -3.09
N ARG A 49 0.90 0.50 -4.10
CA ARG A 49 0.76 0.79 -5.53
C ARG A 49 -0.19 -0.19 -6.20
N SER A 50 -1.16 0.33 -6.90
CA SER A 50 -2.14 -0.51 -7.62
C SER A 50 -1.49 -1.42 -8.65
N THR A 51 -0.47 -0.93 -9.36
CA THR A 51 0.29 -1.69 -10.36
C THR A 51 0.97 -2.91 -9.77
N HIS A 52 1.74 -2.73 -8.69
CA HIS A 52 2.43 -3.82 -7.99
C HIS A 52 1.44 -4.79 -7.36
N PHE A 53 0.35 -4.27 -6.77
CA PHE A 53 -0.67 -5.13 -6.17
C PHE A 53 -1.41 -5.98 -7.23
N ILE A 54 -1.59 -5.51 -8.45
CA ILE A 54 -2.15 -6.31 -9.56
C ILE A 54 -1.23 -7.51 -9.84
N GLN A 55 0.10 -7.32 -9.88
CA GLN A 55 1.06 -8.41 -10.08
C GLN A 55 0.97 -9.45 -8.96
N VAL A 56 0.88 -9.00 -7.69
CA VAL A 56 0.65 -9.90 -6.54
C VAL A 56 -0.63 -10.72 -6.74
N ARG A 57 -1.74 -10.07 -7.07
CA ARG A 57 -3.02 -10.76 -7.31
C ARG A 57 -2.95 -11.76 -8.46
N GLN A 58 -2.23 -11.43 -9.54
CA GLN A 58 -2.04 -12.33 -10.68
C GLN A 58 -1.23 -13.57 -10.28
N ARG A 59 -0.15 -13.39 -9.51
CA ARG A 59 0.70 -14.50 -9.05
C ARG A 59 -0.04 -15.48 -8.14
N PHE A 60 -0.93 -14.97 -7.31
CA PHE A 60 -1.72 -15.76 -6.35
C PHE A 60 -3.10 -16.20 -6.88
N LYS A 61 -3.49 -15.84 -8.11
CA LYS A 61 -4.84 -16.01 -8.64
C LYS A 61 -5.35 -17.45 -8.57
N ALA A 62 -4.50 -18.44 -8.82
CA ALA A 62 -4.88 -19.85 -8.87
C ALA A 62 -5.26 -20.43 -7.49
N ASN A 63 -4.54 -20.01 -6.43
CA ASN A 63 -4.60 -20.69 -5.14
C ASN A 63 -5.07 -19.78 -3.99
N SER A 64 -5.33 -18.50 -4.27
CA SER A 64 -5.63 -17.54 -3.21
C SER A 64 -6.66 -16.50 -3.63
N ARG A 65 -7.32 -15.90 -2.65
CA ARG A 65 -8.27 -14.80 -2.82
C ARG A 65 -7.98 -13.68 -1.83
N PHE A 66 -7.92 -12.45 -2.34
CA PHE A 66 -7.67 -11.25 -1.55
C PHE A 66 -8.96 -10.47 -1.33
N PHE A 67 -9.15 -9.97 -0.11
CA PHE A 67 -10.24 -9.09 0.24
C PHE A 67 -9.72 -7.79 0.82
N PHE A 68 -10.25 -6.67 0.29
CA PHE A 68 -10.07 -5.34 0.81
C PHE A 68 -11.41 -4.72 1.09
N GLY A 69 -11.65 -4.43 2.33
CA GLY A 69 -12.90 -3.82 2.77
C GLY A 69 -12.65 -2.83 3.91
N LYS A 70 -13.73 -2.28 4.44
CA LYS A 70 -13.63 -1.61 5.73
C LYS A 70 -13.34 -2.64 6.82
N ASN A 71 -12.33 -2.39 7.66
CA ASN A 71 -11.92 -3.30 8.72
C ASN A 71 -13.10 -3.78 9.56
N ASN A 72 -14.00 -2.88 9.97
CA ASN A 72 -15.22 -3.24 10.70
C ASN A 72 -16.15 -4.20 9.95
N VAL A 73 -16.23 -4.14 8.61
CA VAL A 73 -17.08 -5.05 7.83
C VAL A 73 -16.43 -6.43 7.74
N MET A 74 -15.11 -6.47 7.55
CA MET A 74 -14.34 -7.72 7.57
C MET A 74 -14.37 -8.36 8.96
N ALA A 75 -14.25 -7.56 10.03
CA ALA A 75 -14.36 -8.04 11.41
C ALA A 75 -15.76 -8.63 11.72
N ILE A 76 -16.84 -8.03 11.22
CA ILE A 76 -18.19 -8.60 11.36
C ILE A 76 -18.33 -9.92 10.59
N ALA A 77 -17.67 -10.05 9.45
CA ALA A 77 -17.72 -11.28 8.68
C ALA A 77 -17.06 -12.46 9.40
N LEU A 78 -15.93 -12.20 10.07
CA LEU A 78 -15.17 -13.21 10.83
C LEU A 78 -15.74 -13.45 12.25
N GLY A 79 -16.37 -12.42 12.83
CA GLY A 79 -16.82 -12.35 14.21
C GLY A 79 -15.92 -11.45 15.06
N LYS A 80 -16.51 -10.54 15.82
CA LYS A 80 -15.78 -9.61 16.69
C LYS A 80 -15.39 -10.25 18.00
N ASP A 81 -16.26 -11.10 18.52
CA ASP A 81 -16.16 -11.72 19.83
C ASP A 81 -16.24 -13.26 19.72
N ALA A 82 -15.81 -13.96 20.76
CA ALA A 82 -15.85 -15.41 20.80
C ALA A 82 -17.27 -16.00 20.65
N THR A 83 -18.31 -15.23 21.01
CA THR A 83 -19.72 -15.63 20.85
C THR A 83 -20.28 -15.44 19.45
N SER A 84 -19.70 -14.49 18.66
CA SER A 84 -20.15 -14.13 17.31
C SER A 84 -19.22 -14.63 16.21
N GLU A 85 -18.15 -15.36 16.55
CA GLU A 85 -17.18 -15.85 15.57
C GLU A 85 -17.80 -16.89 14.62
N TYR A 86 -17.37 -16.83 13.36
CA TYR A 86 -17.84 -17.75 12.32
C TYR A 86 -17.17 -19.13 12.41
N ALA A 87 -15.90 -19.16 12.84
CA ALA A 87 -15.16 -20.37 13.17
C ALA A 87 -14.23 -20.10 14.35
N THR A 88 -13.85 -21.14 15.09
CA THR A 88 -13.06 -21.04 16.32
C THR A 88 -11.76 -20.27 16.14
N GLY A 89 -11.57 -19.21 16.94
CA GLY A 89 -10.36 -18.39 16.93
C GLY A 89 -10.37 -17.23 15.91
N LEU A 90 -11.39 -17.07 15.06
CA LEU A 90 -11.46 -15.97 14.09
C LEU A 90 -11.65 -14.59 14.74
N HIS A 91 -12.21 -14.52 15.95
CA HIS A 91 -12.29 -13.27 16.70
C HIS A 91 -10.91 -12.65 16.97
N LYS A 92 -9.86 -13.48 17.18
CA LYS A 92 -8.48 -13.03 17.38
C LYS A 92 -7.90 -12.41 16.09
N VAL A 93 -8.28 -12.95 14.92
CA VAL A 93 -7.94 -12.38 13.61
C VAL A 93 -8.60 -11.02 13.43
N SER A 94 -9.89 -10.89 13.79
CA SER A 94 -10.63 -9.65 13.64
C SER A 94 -10.07 -8.51 14.48
N GLN A 95 -9.49 -8.78 15.64
CA GLN A 95 -8.80 -7.78 16.48
C GLN A 95 -7.52 -7.23 15.84
N ARG A 96 -6.90 -7.97 14.91
CA ARG A 96 -5.71 -7.54 14.15
C ARG A 96 -6.02 -6.72 12.91
N LEU A 97 -7.27 -6.49 12.57
CA LEU A 97 -7.69 -5.67 11.43
C LEU A 97 -7.58 -4.17 11.77
N GLN A 98 -6.35 -3.64 11.79
CA GLN A 98 -6.06 -2.25 12.08
C GLN A 98 -5.31 -1.59 10.91
N GLY A 99 -5.50 -0.27 10.72
CA GLY A 99 -4.83 0.48 9.67
C GLY A 99 -5.15 0.01 8.24
N GLN A 100 -4.15 0.02 7.37
CA GLN A 100 -4.26 -0.43 5.98
C GLN A 100 -3.97 -1.93 5.89
N CYS A 101 -4.98 -2.74 6.13
CA CYS A 101 -4.87 -4.19 6.10
C CYS A 101 -5.86 -4.84 5.12
N GLY A 102 -5.60 -6.10 4.81
CA GLY A 102 -6.46 -6.95 4.00
C GLY A 102 -6.44 -8.40 4.48
N LEU A 103 -7.36 -9.19 3.95
CA LEU A 103 -7.44 -10.63 4.18
C LEU A 103 -6.98 -11.37 2.93
N MET A 104 -6.16 -12.39 3.10
CA MET A 104 -5.73 -13.31 2.08
C MET A 104 -6.10 -14.74 2.48
N PHE A 105 -7.01 -15.32 1.75
CA PHE A 105 -7.35 -16.74 1.85
C PHE A 105 -6.53 -17.54 0.87
N THR A 106 -5.94 -18.66 1.30
CA THR A 106 -5.07 -19.46 0.45
C THR A 106 -5.04 -20.94 0.82
N LEU A 107 -4.64 -21.75 -0.16
CA LEU A 107 -4.32 -23.18 0.03
C LEU A 107 -2.80 -23.39 0.21
N LEU A 108 -1.99 -22.34 0.06
CA LEU A 108 -0.54 -22.40 0.16
C LEU A 108 -0.08 -22.32 1.62
N THR A 109 1.01 -23.00 1.95
CA THR A 109 1.65 -22.94 3.26
C THR A 109 2.27 -21.57 3.54
N LYS A 110 2.43 -21.21 4.82
CA LYS A 110 3.06 -19.95 5.29
C LYS A 110 4.44 -19.71 4.65
N ALA A 111 5.29 -20.74 4.60
CA ALA A 111 6.64 -20.62 4.02
C ALA A 111 6.59 -20.23 2.54
N LYS A 112 5.72 -20.88 1.75
CA LYS A 112 5.57 -20.58 0.32
C LYS A 112 4.98 -19.19 0.09
N VAL A 113 4.02 -18.77 0.92
CA VAL A 113 3.46 -17.40 0.85
C VAL A 113 4.53 -16.37 1.15
N LYS A 114 5.32 -16.52 2.24
CA LYS A 114 6.43 -15.61 2.58
C LYS A 114 7.48 -15.52 1.45
N SER A 115 7.87 -16.64 0.85
CA SER A 115 8.82 -16.66 -0.27
C SER A 115 8.30 -15.86 -1.46
N ILE A 116 7.07 -16.10 -1.90
CA ILE A 116 6.47 -15.38 -3.03
C ILE A 116 6.31 -13.88 -2.73
N LEU A 117 5.90 -13.50 -1.51
CA LEU A 117 5.77 -12.10 -1.12
C LEU A 117 7.12 -11.38 -1.09
N LYS A 118 8.19 -12.06 -0.68
CA LYS A 118 9.55 -11.53 -0.72
C LYS A 118 10.06 -11.33 -2.16
N GLU A 119 9.77 -12.24 -3.08
CA GLU A 119 10.08 -12.11 -4.52
C GLU A 119 9.34 -10.92 -5.16
N LEU A 120 8.14 -10.59 -4.67
CA LEU A 120 7.29 -9.51 -5.20
C LEU A 120 7.50 -8.17 -4.50
N SER A 121 8.46 -8.08 -3.58
CA SER A 121 8.90 -6.80 -3.00
C SER A 121 9.64 -5.99 -4.06
N MET A 122 9.24 -4.74 -4.25
CA MET A 122 9.79 -3.87 -5.31
C MET A 122 10.08 -2.47 -4.79
N ALA A 123 11.27 -1.98 -5.12
CA ALA A 123 11.62 -0.58 -4.90
C ALA A 123 10.76 0.33 -5.79
N ASP A 124 10.20 1.38 -5.24
CA ASP A 124 9.35 2.36 -5.92
C ASP A 124 9.65 3.79 -5.44
N TYR A 125 9.08 4.76 -6.15
CA TYR A 125 9.24 6.17 -5.80
C TYR A 125 8.42 6.54 -4.58
N ALA A 126 9.07 7.21 -3.62
CA ALA A 126 8.41 7.73 -2.44
C ALA A 126 7.34 8.77 -2.79
N ARG A 127 6.28 8.83 -1.99
CA ARG A 127 5.22 9.84 -2.09
C ARG A 127 5.38 10.88 -0.99
N ALA A 128 4.68 11.99 -1.13
CA ALA A 128 4.54 12.97 -0.05
C ALA A 128 4.06 12.28 1.24
N GLY A 129 4.70 12.63 2.36
CA GLY A 129 4.46 12.02 3.66
C GLY A 129 5.30 10.78 3.97
N HIS A 130 6.04 10.22 3.00
CA HIS A 130 7.02 9.16 3.26
C HIS A 130 8.22 9.74 4.04
N ILE A 131 8.76 8.99 4.99
CA ILE A 131 9.92 9.38 5.78
C ILE A 131 11.15 8.67 5.24
N PRO A 132 12.07 9.39 4.57
CA PRO A 132 13.28 8.80 4.02
C PRO A 132 14.25 8.39 5.13
N ARG A 133 15.01 7.33 4.90
CA ARG A 133 16.04 6.85 5.83
C ARG A 133 17.39 7.55 5.66
N GLU A 134 17.57 8.23 4.53
CA GLU A 134 18.81 8.91 4.16
C GLU A 134 18.54 10.32 3.62
N THR A 135 19.51 11.20 3.78
CA THR A 135 19.50 12.54 3.19
C THR A 135 19.99 12.44 1.75
N ILE A 136 19.28 13.06 0.82
CA ILE A 136 19.68 13.12 -0.59
C ILE A 136 19.97 14.56 -0.97
N THR A 137 21.21 14.76 -1.37
CA THR A 137 21.75 16.05 -1.81
C THR A 137 22.14 15.96 -3.28
N ILE A 138 21.82 16.98 -4.07
CA ILE A 138 22.29 17.10 -5.45
C ILE A 138 23.43 18.13 -5.45
N PRO A 139 24.63 17.76 -5.94
CA PRO A 139 25.76 18.69 -6.05
C PRO A 139 25.49 19.75 -7.13
N GLU A 140 26.24 20.87 -7.05
CA GLU A 140 26.25 21.83 -8.14
C GLU A 140 26.83 21.21 -9.41
N GLY A 141 26.37 21.67 -10.57
CA GLY A 141 26.86 21.19 -11.85
C GLY A 141 25.79 21.02 -12.94
N PRO A 142 26.21 20.58 -14.11
CA PRO A 142 25.31 20.37 -15.24
C PRO A 142 24.41 19.16 -15.03
N LEU A 143 23.15 19.26 -15.47
CA LEU A 143 22.13 18.22 -15.43
C LEU A 143 21.79 17.72 -16.85
N PRO A 144 22.65 16.93 -17.47
CA PRO A 144 22.50 16.52 -18.87
C PRO A 144 21.31 15.60 -19.11
N GLN A 145 20.79 14.95 -18.06
CA GLN A 145 19.62 14.06 -18.12
C GLN A 145 18.30 14.79 -18.39
N PHE A 146 18.26 16.13 -18.24
CA PHE A 146 17.05 16.92 -18.45
C PHE A 146 17.13 17.77 -19.71
N ALA A 147 16.05 17.77 -20.48
CA ALA A 147 15.90 18.67 -21.61
C ALA A 147 15.78 20.13 -21.10
N PHE A 148 16.31 21.11 -21.86
CA PHE A 148 16.28 22.53 -21.52
C PHE A 148 14.87 23.06 -21.22
N SER A 149 13.84 22.47 -21.84
CA SER A 149 12.43 22.84 -21.63
C SER A 149 11.91 22.48 -20.22
N MET A 150 12.62 21.65 -19.46
CA MET A 150 12.24 21.27 -18.10
C MET A 150 12.73 22.26 -17.04
N GLU A 151 13.61 23.20 -17.38
CA GLU A 151 14.16 24.15 -16.41
C GLU A 151 13.08 24.92 -15.61
N PRO A 152 12.02 25.49 -16.22
CA PRO A 152 10.99 26.20 -15.48
C PRO A 152 10.24 25.27 -14.49
N GLN A 153 10.10 23.99 -14.82
CA GLN A 153 9.48 23.00 -13.94
C GLN A 153 10.38 22.68 -12.76
N LEU A 154 11.69 22.47 -12.97
CA LEU A 154 12.66 22.20 -11.91
C LEU A 154 12.77 23.38 -10.94
N ARG A 155 12.81 24.61 -11.46
CA ARG A 155 12.80 25.83 -10.65
C ARG A 155 11.51 25.96 -9.82
N LYS A 156 10.36 25.66 -10.42
CA LYS A 156 9.07 25.67 -9.71
C LYS A 156 9.02 24.65 -8.58
N LEU A 157 9.73 23.54 -8.70
CA LEU A 157 9.85 22.51 -7.65
C LEU A 157 10.83 22.92 -6.55
N GLY A 158 11.56 24.04 -6.71
CA GLY A 158 12.46 24.56 -5.71
C GLY A 158 13.95 24.27 -5.96
N LEU A 159 14.31 23.66 -7.10
CA LEU A 159 15.72 23.44 -7.43
C LEU A 159 16.40 24.75 -7.90
N PRO A 160 17.61 25.04 -7.40
CA PRO A 160 18.39 26.20 -7.83
C PRO A 160 19.03 25.94 -9.20
N THR A 161 18.24 26.09 -10.26
CA THR A 161 18.64 25.80 -11.65
C THR A 161 18.72 27.07 -12.50
N LYS A 162 19.61 27.07 -13.48
CA LYS A 162 19.72 28.06 -14.53
C LYS A 162 20.00 27.40 -15.90
N LEU A 163 19.66 28.08 -16.97
CA LEU A 163 20.07 27.65 -18.30
C LEU A 163 21.45 28.30 -18.64
N ASP A 164 22.40 27.46 -18.97
CA ASP A 164 23.70 27.86 -19.47
C ASP A 164 23.99 27.13 -20.80
N LYS A 165 24.16 27.91 -21.88
CA LYS A 165 24.44 27.41 -23.26
C LYS A 165 23.53 26.28 -23.70
N GLY A 166 22.24 26.33 -23.34
CA GLY A 166 21.24 25.32 -23.70
C GLY A 166 21.19 24.10 -22.80
N SER A 167 22.01 24.03 -21.74
CA SER A 167 22.02 23.01 -20.73
C SER A 167 21.49 23.54 -19.40
N ILE A 168 20.80 22.68 -18.64
CA ILE A 168 20.38 23.01 -17.28
C ILE A 168 21.56 22.80 -16.34
N VAL A 169 21.85 23.79 -15.50
CA VAL A 169 22.94 23.75 -14.51
C VAL A 169 22.40 24.10 -13.14
N MET A 170 22.74 23.32 -12.14
CA MET A 170 22.59 23.67 -10.72
C MET A 170 23.70 24.68 -10.35
N TYR A 171 23.32 25.84 -9.84
CA TYR A 171 24.30 26.87 -9.46
C TYR A 171 24.72 26.82 -7.99
N GLN A 172 24.12 25.92 -7.21
CA GLN A 172 24.53 25.59 -5.85
C GLN A 172 24.06 24.18 -5.48
N GLU A 173 24.73 23.57 -4.53
CA GLU A 173 24.31 22.31 -3.90
C GLU A 173 22.94 22.46 -3.23
N HIS A 174 22.10 21.43 -3.32
CA HIS A 174 20.75 21.47 -2.77
C HIS A 174 20.33 20.13 -2.15
N ASP A 175 19.90 20.19 -0.87
CA ASP A 175 19.31 19.05 -0.18
C ASP A 175 17.86 18.89 -0.62
N ILE A 176 17.55 17.78 -1.31
CA ILE A 176 16.17 17.46 -1.71
C ILE A 176 15.36 17.06 -0.49
N CYS A 177 15.90 16.17 0.33
CA CYS A 177 15.24 15.66 1.52
C CYS A 177 16.26 15.34 2.61
N LYS A 178 15.81 15.39 3.86
CA LYS A 178 16.59 15.02 5.05
C LYS A 178 16.05 13.73 5.65
N ALA A 179 16.95 12.90 6.16
CA ALA A 179 16.58 11.68 6.86
C ALA A 179 15.68 12.00 8.07
N GLY A 180 14.60 11.23 8.23
CA GLY A 180 13.66 11.39 9.34
C GLY A 180 12.58 12.45 9.15
N GLU A 181 12.62 13.30 8.12
CA GLU A 181 11.60 14.29 7.83
C GLU A 181 10.60 13.80 6.76
N PRO A 182 9.28 14.02 6.92
CA PRO A 182 8.31 13.61 5.92
C PRO A 182 8.46 14.43 4.63
N LEU A 183 8.50 13.73 3.48
CA LEU A 183 8.64 14.34 2.17
C LEU A 183 7.47 15.26 1.82
N THR A 184 7.77 16.41 1.25
CA THR A 184 6.77 17.29 0.61
C THR A 184 6.40 16.75 -0.78
N VAL A 185 5.36 17.34 -1.39
CA VAL A 185 4.91 16.97 -2.75
C VAL A 185 5.98 17.30 -3.79
N GLU A 186 6.66 18.43 -3.62
CA GLU A 186 7.73 18.93 -4.50
C GLU A 186 8.95 18.03 -4.40
N GLN A 187 9.41 17.72 -3.20
CA GLN A 187 10.53 16.80 -2.96
C GLN A 187 10.29 15.42 -3.57
N ALA A 188 9.10 14.84 -3.36
CA ALA A 188 8.74 13.54 -3.95
C ALA A 188 8.75 13.56 -5.50
N LYS A 189 8.37 14.69 -6.12
CA LYS A 189 8.45 14.87 -7.57
C LYS A 189 9.90 14.98 -8.07
N ILE A 190 10.75 15.73 -7.33
CA ILE A 190 12.18 15.84 -7.66
C ILE A 190 12.84 14.47 -7.59
N LEU A 191 12.66 13.75 -6.50
CA LEU A 191 13.21 12.40 -6.31
C LEU A 191 12.81 11.46 -7.45
N LYS A 192 11.55 11.54 -7.89
CA LYS A 192 11.07 10.75 -9.03
C LYS A 192 11.74 11.17 -10.34
N LEU A 193 11.98 12.47 -10.59
CA LEU A 193 12.66 12.96 -11.78
C LEU A 193 14.13 12.53 -11.85
N PHE A 194 14.77 12.41 -10.70
CA PHE A 194 16.15 11.92 -10.57
C PHE A 194 16.27 10.40 -10.42
N ASP A 195 15.15 9.66 -10.54
CA ASP A 195 15.08 8.18 -10.43
C ASP A 195 15.48 7.60 -9.06
N TYR A 196 15.37 8.39 -7.98
CA TYR A 196 15.60 7.92 -6.61
C TYR A 196 14.39 7.14 -6.08
N LYS A 197 14.56 5.84 -5.87
CA LYS A 197 13.54 4.91 -5.33
C LYS A 197 13.77 4.71 -3.85
N LEU A 198 13.14 5.51 -3.01
CA LEU A 198 13.30 5.48 -1.55
C LEU A 198 12.20 4.68 -0.83
N ALA A 199 11.15 4.31 -1.54
CA ALA A 199 10.06 3.52 -1.00
C ALA A 199 10.18 2.06 -1.46
N GLU A 200 9.67 1.14 -0.65
CA GLU A 200 9.58 -0.27 -0.98
C GLU A 200 8.14 -0.75 -0.87
N PHE A 201 7.57 -1.19 -2.01
CA PHE A 201 6.28 -1.89 -1.96
C PHE A 201 6.47 -3.26 -1.33
N LYS A 202 5.86 -3.48 -0.17
CA LYS A 202 6.00 -4.71 0.59
C LYS A 202 4.67 -5.12 1.23
N LEU A 203 4.40 -6.42 1.22
CA LEU A 203 3.30 -7.00 1.98
C LEU A 203 3.85 -7.72 3.19
N ASN A 204 3.45 -7.27 4.38
CA ASN A 204 3.83 -7.90 5.64
C ASN A 204 2.67 -8.72 6.18
N ILE A 205 2.93 -9.96 6.59
CA ILE A 205 1.94 -10.82 7.21
C ILE A 205 1.93 -10.53 8.71
N VAL A 206 0.78 -10.11 9.22
CA VAL A 206 0.57 -9.77 10.63
C VAL A 206 0.17 -10.98 11.45
N SER A 207 -0.81 -11.76 10.95
CA SER A 207 -1.33 -12.92 11.64
C SER A 207 -1.82 -13.98 10.66
N GLN A 208 -1.91 -15.21 11.16
CA GLN A 208 -2.37 -16.39 10.45
C GLN A 208 -3.47 -17.08 11.26
N TRP A 209 -4.42 -17.64 10.55
CA TRP A 209 -5.38 -18.57 11.09
C TRP A 209 -5.49 -19.79 10.16
N ASP A 210 -5.50 -20.96 10.75
CA ASP A 210 -5.64 -22.25 10.08
C ASP A 210 -6.86 -22.99 10.63
N LYS A 211 -7.51 -23.77 9.78
CA LYS A 211 -8.67 -24.57 10.22
C LYS A 211 -8.33 -25.62 11.27
N GLU A 212 -7.12 -26.17 11.20
CA GLU A 212 -6.64 -27.24 12.06
C GLU A 212 -5.90 -26.70 13.29
N ASP A 213 -4.99 -25.75 13.09
CA ASP A 213 -4.09 -25.23 14.13
C ASP A 213 -4.63 -23.99 14.86
N GLY A 214 -5.69 -23.37 14.34
CA GLY A 214 -6.26 -22.14 14.89
C GLY A 214 -5.44 -20.87 14.61
N TYR A 215 -5.51 -19.91 15.53
CA TYR A 215 -4.89 -18.58 15.39
C TYR A 215 -3.44 -18.55 15.83
N ARG A 216 -2.55 -17.92 15.02
CA ARG A 216 -1.15 -17.61 15.34
C ARG A 216 -0.83 -16.15 15.04
N ASN A 217 -0.07 -15.49 15.93
CA ASN A 217 0.41 -14.11 15.71
C ASN A 217 1.83 -14.16 15.20
N ILE A 218 2.03 -13.72 13.94
CA ILE A 218 3.32 -13.80 13.24
C ILE A 218 4.25 -12.64 13.62
N GLU A 219 3.73 -11.44 13.88
CA GLU A 219 4.55 -10.29 14.30
C GLU A 219 5.36 -10.59 15.56
N LYS A 220 4.72 -11.21 16.57
CA LYS A 220 5.40 -11.60 17.80
C LYS A 220 6.41 -12.73 17.63
N GLU A 221 6.32 -13.51 16.56
CA GLU A 221 7.31 -14.55 16.24
C GLU A 221 8.57 -13.92 15.66
N ILE A 222 8.44 -12.90 14.81
CA ILE A 222 9.58 -12.17 14.17
C ILE A 222 10.37 -11.41 15.23
N GLU A 223 9.70 -10.69 16.15
CA GLU A 223 10.36 -9.97 17.25
C GLU A 223 11.17 -10.86 18.21
N LYS A 224 10.88 -12.18 18.23
CA LYS A 224 11.61 -13.16 19.04
C LYS A 224 12.77 -13.82 18.30
N GLU A 225 12.75 -13.81 16.96
CA GLU A 225 13.84 -14.34 16.13
C GLU A 225 14.98 -13.31 15.94
N ASP A 226 14.69 -12.00 16.13
CA ASP A 226 15.63 -10.88 15.98
C ASP A 226 16.29 -10.48 17.33
N VAL A 227 16.06 -11.17 18.44
CA VAL A 227 16.66 -11.01 19.78
C VAL A 227 17.55 -12.20 20.09
#